data_6332f1d54455a7bccc5a3a9ab327b460
#
_entry.id   6332f1d54455a7bccc5a3a9ab327b460
#
_cell.length_a   1.000
_cell.length_b   1.000
_cell.length_c   1.000
_cell.angle_alpha   90.00
_cell.angle_beta   90.00
_cell.angle_gamma   90.00
#
_symmetry.space_group_name_H-M   'P 1'
#
loop_
_entity.id
_entity.type
_entity.pdbx_description
1 polymer ?
#
loop_
_entity_poly.entity_id
_entity_poly.type
_entity_poly.pdbx_seq_one_letter_code
_entity_poly.pdbx_strand_id
1 'polypeptide(L)'
;MASSASPSTAPASSALTVKPGKPRVVIIGCGFGGLEAAKALSHAEVEIVVIDRTNHHLFQPLLYQVATAGLPAPAIAGPIRHILRKQIAKGNLTVLMGEVSSIDAASDCVVLDDGEHIHFDHLVLAAGATHSYFGRDDWAKYAPGLKTLGDAFSIRRRVLTAFERAERESDPVKREPWLTFAVVGAGPTGVEMAGTLAEIAQQTLSAEFRRIDSRMARVILLEGAPRVLGTFTEDLSQRAQEQLEMLGAEV
;
A
#
# COMPACT_ATOMS: atom_id res chain seq x y z
N MET A 1 5.88 -32.71 46.22
CA MET A 1 4.81 -31.79 45.81
C MET A 1 4.82 -31.72 44.28
N ALA A 2 3.88 -32.42 43.66
CA ALA A 2 3.77 -32.53 42.22
C ALA A 2 3.00 -31.33 41.68
N SER A 3 3.66 -30.56 40.79
CA SER A 3 3.03 -29.47 40.05
C SER A 3 2.23 -30.04 38.87
N SER A 4 0.92 -29.95 38.94
CA SER A 4 0.01 -30.30 37.85
C SER A 4 0.03 -29.22 36.78
N ALA A 5 0.63 -29.53 35.65
CA ALA A 5 0.49 -28.71 34.44
C ALA A 5 -0.93 -28.91 33.87
N SER A 6 -1.71 -27.84 33.80
CA SER A 6 -3.00 -27.83 33.11
C SER A 6 -2.79 -27.97 31.58
N PRO A 7 -3.64 -28.76 30.90
CA PRO A 7 -3.54 -28.84 29.44
C PRO A 7 -3.99 -27.52 28.82
N SER A 8 -3.13 -26.95 27.94
CA SER A 8 -3.47 -25.87 27.05
C SER A 8 -4.59 -26.33 26.13
N THR A 9 -5.78 -25.80 26.31
CA THR A 9 -6.86 -25.93 25.32
C THR A 9 -6.51 -25.13 24.10
N ALA A 10 -6.15 -25.82 23.01
CA ALA A 10 -6.08 -25.22 21.70
C ALA A 10 -7.43 -24.56 21.36
N PRO A 11 -7.48 -23.36 20.78
CA PRO A 11 -8.73 -22.76 20.37
C PRO A 11 -9.42 -23.67 19.36
N ALA A 12 -10.71 -23.93 19.59
CA ALA A 12 -11.52 -24.70 18.66
C ALA A 12 -11.49 -24.01 17.29
N SER A 13 -10.98 -24.71 16.28
CA SER A 13 -11.04 -24.30 14.87
C SER A 13 -12.49 -23.95 14.55
N SER A 14 -12.77 -22.67 14.33
CA SER A 14 -14.04 -22.23 13.75
C SER A 14 -14.00 -22.51 12.25
N ALA A 15 -13.98 -23.80 11.88
CA ALA A 15 -14.06 -24.21 10.50
C ALA A 15 -15.33 -23.58 9.91
N LEU A 16 -15.16 -22.68 8.95
CA LEU A 16 -16.26 -22.20 8.13
C LEU A 16 -17.01 -23.42 7.62
N THR A 17 -18.24 -23.63 8.10
CA THR A 17 -19.04 -24.79 7.74
C THR A 17 -19.25 -24.79 6.24
N VAL A 18 -18.71 -25.77 5.52
CA VAL A 18 -18.92 -25.93 4.07
C VAL A 18 -20.42 -26.09 3.85
N LYS A 19 -21.02 -25.23 3.04
CA LYS A 19 -22.43 -25.40 2.65
C LYS A 19 -22.52 -26.59 1.71
N PRO A 20 -23.25 -27.65 2.08
CA PRO A 20 -23.34 -28.82 1.22
C PRO A 20 -23.88 -28.47 -0.17
N GLY A 21 -23.18 -28.90 -1.21
CA GLY A 21 -23.66 -28.85 -2.58
C GLY A 21 -23.26 -27.65 -3.42
N LYS A 22 -22.51 -26.67 -2.87
CA LYS A 22 -21.97 -25.55 -3.66
C LYS A 22 -20.44 -25.55 -3.61
N PRO A 23 -19.74 -25.40 -4.77
CA PRO A 23 -18.30 -25.27 -4.76
C PRO A 23 -17.88 -23.98 -4.04
N ARG A 24 -16.77 -24.06 -3.30
CA ARG A 24 -16.18 -22.94 -2.57
C ARG A 24 -15.07 -22.31 -3.40
N VAL A 25 -15.20 -21.01 -3.63
CA VAL A 25 -14.17 -20.19 -4.25
C VAL A 25 -13.50 -19.34 -3.17
N VAL A 26 -12.20 -19.57 -2.93
CA VAL A 26 -11.39 -18.72 -2.05
C VAL A 26 -10.68 -17.68 -2.90
N ILE A 27 -10.76 -16.41 -2.46
CA ILE A 27 -10.09 -15.27 -3.11
C ILE A 27 -9.09 -14.70 -2.13
N ILE A 28 -7.79 -14.79 -2.45
CA ILE A 28 -6.71 -14.21 -1.64
C ILE A 28 -6.41 -12.80 -2.11
N GLY A 29 -6.66 -11.83 -1.25
CA GLY A 29 -6.52 -10.39 -1.51
C GLY A 29 -7.81 -9.75 -2.02
N CYS A 30 -8.13 -8.57 -1.48
CA CYS A 30 -9.28 -7.75 -1.87
C CYS A 30 -8.85 -6.37 -2.42
N GLY A 31 -7.71 -6.35 -3.13
CA GLY A 31 -7.32 -5.25 -4.00
C GLY A 31 -8.24 -5.16 -5.23
N PHE A 32 -7.78 -4.51 -6.30
CA PHE A 32 -8.60 -4.35 -7.51
C PHE A 32 -9.09 -5.68 -8.09
N GLY A 33 -8.18 -6.65 -8.29
CA GLY A 33 -8.53 -7.92 -8.89
C GLY A 33 -9.48 -8.78 -8.04
N GLY A 34 -9.17 -8.91 -6.74
CA GLY A 34 -10.00 -9.72 -5.83
C GLY A 34 -11.37 -9.11 -5.57
N LEU A 35 -11.46 -7.78 -5.48
CA LEU A 35 -12.74 -7.08 -5.34
C LEU A 35 -13.64 -7.31 -6.56
N GLU A 36 -13.11 -7.19 -7.76
CA GLU A 36 -13.89 -7.41 -8.99
C GLU A 36 -14.26 -8.89 -9.18
N ALA A 37 -13.35 -9.82 -8.83
CA ALA A 37 -13.67 -11.25 -8.82
C ALA A 37 -14.82 -11.57 -7.84
N ALA A 38 -14.78 -11.03 -6.61
CA ALA A 38 -15.83 -11.21 -5.62
C ALA A 38 -17.18 -10.65 -6.08
N LYS A 39 -17.20 -9.51 -6.76
CA LYS A 39 -18.42 -8.91 -7.34
C LYS A 39 -18.97 -9.77 -8.46
N ALA A 40 -18.14 -10.19 -9.42
CA ALA A 40 -18.53 -11.00 -10.56
C ALA A 40 -19.10 -12.36 -10.13
N LEU A 41 -18.41 -13.06 -9.24
CA LEU A 41 -18.81 -14.38 -8.75
C LEU A 41 -20.06 -14.34 -7.85
N SER A 42 -20.45 -13.19 -7.31
CA SER A 42 -21.60 -13.08 -6.41
C SER A 42 -22.94 -13.46 -7.06
N HIS A 43 -23.00 -13.64 -8.37
CA HIS A 43 -24.16 -14.10 -9.13
C HIS A 43 -24.11 -15.60 -9.46
N ALA A 44 -22.98 -16.26 -9.19
CA ALA A 44 -22.81 -17.69 -9.43
C ALA A 44 -23.32 -18.53 -8.24
N GLU A 45 -23.62 -19.81 -8.52
CA GLU A 45 -24.04 -20.79 -7.51
C GLU A 45 -22.81 -21.37 -6.77
N VAL A 46 -22.05 -20.49 -6.12
CA VAL A 46 -20.82 -20.81 -5.39
C VAL A 46 -20.85 -20.17 -3.98
N GLU A 47 -20.08 -20.72 -3.05
CA GLU A 47 -19.72 -20.06 -1.82
C GLU A 47 -18.41 -19.28 -2.02
N ILE A 48 -18.37 -18.02 -1.64
CA ILE A 48 -17.20 -17.15 -1.84
C ILE A 48 -16.61 -16.79 -0.50
N VAL A 49 -15.31 -17.04 -0.32
CA VAL A 49 -14.54 -16.59 0.85
C VAL A 49 -13.45 -15.65 0.36
N VAL A 50 -13.55 -14.39 0.74
CA VAL A 50 -12.52 -13.37 0.47
C VAL A 50 -11.64 -13.24 1.71
N ILE A 51 -10.35 -13.43 1.54
CA ILE A 51 -9.35 -13.30 2.61
C ILE A 51 -8.44 -12.13 2.27
N ASP A 52 -8.33 -11.16 3.18
CA ASP A 52 -7.38 -10.05 3.04
C ASP A 52 -6.73 -9.77 4.39
N ARG A 53 -5.44 -9.47 4.39
CA ARG A 53 -4.69 -9.10 5.60
C ARG A 53 -5.14 -7.78 6.21
N THR A 54 -5.92 -6.98 5.47
CA THR A 54 -6.50 -5.73 5.92
C THR A 54 -8.02 -5.76 5.84
N ASN A 55 -8.69 -4.88 6.57
CA ASN A 55 -10.15 -4.79 6.53
C ASN A 55 -10.66 -3.74 5.51
N HIS A 56 -9.76 -3.16 4.69
CA HIS A 56 -10.08 -2.09 3.77
C HIS A 56 -9.51 -2.35 2.37
N HIS A 57 -10.27 -1.95 1.36
CA HIS A 57 -9.80 -1.83 -0.01
C HIS A 57 -9.12 -0.48 -0.18
N LEU A 58 -7.92 -0.47 -0.76
CA LEU A 58 -7.12 0.72 -0.98
C LEU A 58 -7.10 1.07 -2.47
N PHE A 59 -7.50 2.30 -2.81
CA PHE A 59 -7.32 2.86 -4.15
C PHE A 59 -5.88 3.36 -4.29
N GLN A 60 -4.97 2.43 -4.55
CA GLN A 60 -3.52 2.62 -4.55
C GLN A 60 -3.00 3.73 -5.48
N PRO A 61 -3.60 4.03 -6.65
CA PRO A 61 -3.13 5.11 -7.52
C PRO A 61 -3.11 6.50 -6.86
N LEU A 62 -3.90 6.74 -5.82
CA LEU A 62 -3.90 8.02 -5.09
C LEU A 62 -3.16 7.96 -3.74
N LEU A 63 -2.41 6.88 -3.48
CA LEU A 63 -1.72 6.70 -2.20
C LEU A 63 -0.62 7.76 -1.98
N TYR A 64 0.03 8.20 -3.05
CA TYR A 64 1.02 9.28 -2.98
C TYR A 64 0.43 10.58 -2.43
N GLN A 65 -0.84 10.89 -2.72
CA GLN A 65 -1.51 12.08 -2.19
C GLN A 65 -1.76 11.98 -0.68
N VAL A 66 -1.96 10.77 -0.14
CA VAL A 66 -1.99 10.58 1.32
C VAL A 66 -0.60 10.76 1.93
N ALA A 67 0.42 10.23 1.26
CA ALA A 67 1.82 10.37 1.69
C ALA A 67 2.31 11.83 1.68
N THR A 68 1.75 12.66 0.83
CA THR A 68 2.08 14.09 0.70
C THR A 68 1.07 15.03 1.36
N ALA A 69 0.15 14.49 2.16
CA ALA A 69 -0.88 15.23 2.87
C ALA A 69 -1.95 15.92 1.98
N GLY A 70 -2.00 15.64 0.69
CA GLY A 70 -2.99 16.17 -0.25
C GLY A 70 -4.40 15.57 -0.06
N LEU A 71 -4.48 14.31 0.38
CA LEU A 71 -5.75 13.62 0.65
C LEU A 71 -5.77 12.98 2.04
N PRO A 72 -6.94 12.93 2.69
CA PRO A 72 -7.14 12.11 3.88
C PRO A 72 -7.30 10.63 3.49
N ALA A 73 -6.74 9.70 4.29
CA ALA A 73 -6.78 8.26 3.99
C ALA A 73 -8.19 7.70 3.73
N PRO A 74 -9.26 8.13 4.44
CA PRO A 74 -10.62 7.65 4.15
C PRO A 74 -11.14 7.99 2.74
N ALA A 75 -10.54 8.96 2.05
CA ALA A 75 -10.93 9.28 0.68
C ALA A 75 -10.54 8.17 -0.33
N ILE A 76 -9.54 7.36 0.01
CA ILE A 76 -9.00 6.31 -0.88
C ILE A 76 -9.05 4.91 -0.27
N ALA A 77 -9.50 4.77 0.98
CA ALA A 77 -9.58 3.49 1.69
C ALA A 77 -10.97 3.26 2.22
N GLY A 78 -11.67 2.27 1.66
CA GLY A 78 -13.03 1.91 2.05
C GLY A 78 -13.10 0.54 2.73
N PRO A 79 -13.92 0.34 3.80
CA PRO A 79 -14.07 -0.96 4.43
C PRO A 79 -14.58 -2.01 3.43
N ILE A 80 -13.88 -3.15 3.30
CA ILE A 80 -14.23 -4.21 2.34
C ILE A 80 -15.68 -4.67 2.53
N ARG A 81 -16.10 -4.91 3.76
CA ARG A 81 -17.47 -5.35 4.07
C ARG A 81 -18.52 -4.33 3.68
N HIS A 82 -18.19 -3.04 3.77
CA HIS A 82 -19.11 -1.98 3.31
C HIS A 82 -19.21 -1.95 1.78
N ILE A 83 -18.10 -2.08 1.08
CA ILE A 83 -18.07 -2.11 -0.39
C ILE A 83 -18.86 -3.33 -0.90
N LEU A 84 -18.63 -4.51 -0.30
CA LEU A 84 -19.27 -5.79 -0.68
C LEU A 84 -20.62 -6.05 0.02
N ARG A 85 -21.21 -5.06 0.73
CA ARG A 85 -22.43 -5.27 1.53
C ARG A 85 -23.61 -5.88 0.75
N LYS A 86 -23.76 -5.52 -0.53
CA LYS A 86 -24.81 -6.06 -1.39
C LYS A 86 -24.58 -7.52 -1.72
N GLN A 87 -23.33 -7.93 -1.92
CA GLN A 87 -22.93 -9.30 -2.20
C GLN A 87 -23.04 -10.15 -0.92
N ILE A 88 -22.59 -9.62 0.21
CA ILE A 88 -22.73 -10.29 1.52
C ILE A 88 -24.20 -10.54 1.85
N ALA A 89 -25.08 -9.59 1.58
CA ALA A 89 -26.53 -9.72 1.82
C ALA A 89 -27.20 -10.85 1.04
N LYS A 90 -26.59 -11.31 -0.09
CA LYS A 90 -27.06 -12.50 -0.83
C LYS A 90 -26.78 -13.82 -0.08
N GLY A 91 -25.92 -13.80 0.94
CA GLY A 91 -25.64 -14.92 1.82
C GLY A 91 -24.67 -15.97 1.26
N ASN A 92 -24.00 -15.69 0.13
CA ASN A 92 -23.01 -16.60 -0.46
C ASN A 92 -21.57 -16.05 -0.41
N LEU A 93 -21.34 -14.86 0.18
CA LEU A 93 -20.03 -14.25 0.30
C LEU A 93 -19.69 -13.95 1.77
N THR A 94 -18.50 -14.40 2.17
CA THR A 94 -17.89 -14.15 3.48
C THR A 94 -16.57 -13.40 3.29
N VAL A 95 -16.29 -12.42 4.14
CA VAL A 95 -15.01 -11.71 4.18
C VAL A 95 -14.31 -12.05 5.48
N LEU A 96 -13.07 -12.52 5.38
CA LEU A 96 -12.18 -12.80 6.51
C LEU A 96 -11.02 -11.80 6.48
N MET A 97 -10.65 -11.30 7.65
CA MET A 97 -9.39 -10.60 7.80
C MET A 97 -8.38 -11.60 8.34
N GLY A 98 -7.34 -11.91 7.56
CA GLY A 98 -6.28 -12.83 7.91
C GLY A 98 -5.16 -12.78 6.86
N GLU A 99 -3.98 -13.16 7.26
CA GLU A 99 -2.83 -13.27 6.36
C GLU A 99 -2.64 -14.73 5.95
N VAL A 100 -2.63 -14.98 4.64
CA VAL A 100 -2.35 -16.33 4.11
C VAL A 100 -0.85 -16.56 4.14
N SER A 101 -0.42 -17.53 4.95
CA SER A 101 0.98 -17.93 5.09
C SER A 101 1.43 -18.94 4.05
N SER A 102 0.54 -19.85 3.63
CA SER A 102 0.85 -20.85 2.62
C SER A 102 -0.40 -21.37 1.91
N ILE A 103 -0.18 -22.05 0.79
CA ILE A 103 -1.20 -22.76 0.01
C ILE A 103 -0.76 -24.22 -0.09
N ASP A 104 -1.59 -25.12 0.42
CA ASP A 104 -1.44 -26.56 0.23
C ASP A 104 -2.32 -27.02 -0.92
N ALA A 105 -1.70 -27.13 -2.09
CA ALA A 105 -2.38 -27.56 -3.31
C ALA A 105 -2.71 -29.07 -3.34
N ALA A 106 -2.08 -29.86 -2.46
CA ALA A 106 -2.38 -31.29 -2.38
C ALA A 106 -3.65 -31.56 -1.58
N SER A 107 -3.96 -30.67 -0.63
CA SER A 107 -5.15 -30.77 0.23
C SER A 107 -6.22 -29.73 -0.15
N ASP A 108 -6.04 -29.00 -1.24
CA ASP A 108 -6.92 -27.91 -1.70
C ASP A 108 -7.29 -26.93 -0.57
N CYS A 109 -6.28 -26.45 0.16
CA CYS A 109 -6.51 -25.50 1.25
C CYS A 109 -5.49 -24.36 1.29
N VAL A 110 -5.91 -23.21 1.83
CA VAL A 110 -5.03 -22.12 2.26
C VAL A 110 -4.86 -22.18 3.77
N VAL A 111 -3.66 -21.84 4.25
CA VAL A 111 -3.32 -21.80 5.67
C VAL A 111 -3.09 -20.34 6.05
N LEU A 112 -3.78 -19.87 7.09
CA LEU A 112 -3.57 -18.55 7.66
C LEU A 112 -2.38 -18.54 8.63
N ASP A 113 -1.92 -17.36 8.98
CA ASP A 113 -0.79 -17.14 9.91
C ASP A 113 -1.10 -17.62 11.35
N ASP A 114 -2.38 -17.68 11.74
CA ASP A 114 -2.86 -18.24 13.01
C ASP A 114 -3.04 -19.76 12.99
N GLY A 115 -2.78 -20.40 11.84
CA GLY A 115 -2.91 -21.83 11.64
C GLY A 115 -4.32 -22.31 11.22
N GLU A 116 -5.27 -21.42 10.96
CA GLU A 116 -6.57 -21.80 10.41
C GLU A 116 -6.42 -22.31 8.97
N HIS A 117 -7.09 -23.43 8.66
CA HIS A 117 -7.14 -24.06 7.34
C HIS A 117 -8.48 -23.80 6.66
N ILE A 118 -8.46 -23.24 5.45
CA ILE A 118 -9.65 -22.93 4.66
C ILE A 118 -9.59 -23.70 3.36
N HIS A 119 -10.45 -24.72 3.21
CA HIS A 119 -10.53 -25.53 1.99
C HIS A 119 -11.24 -24.78 0.87
N PHE A 120 -10.83 -25.07 -0.36
CA PHE A 120 -11.39 -24.51 -1.59
C PHE A 120 -11.59 -25.58 -2.67
N ASP A 121 -12.58 -25.39 -3.53
CA ASP A 121 -12.70 -26.10 -4.82
C ASP A 121 -12.00 -25.28 -5.92
N HIS A 122 -12.01 -23.95 -5.78
CA HIS A 122 -11.34 -23.04 -6.71
C HIS A 122 -10.62 -21.94 -5.93
N LEU A 123 -9.45 -21.55 -6.42
CA LEU A 123 -8.62 -20.52 -5.80
C LEU A 123 -8.36 -19.37 -6.78
N VAL A 124 -8.59 -18.14 -6.32
CA VAL A 124 -8.23 -16.90 -7.03
C VAL A 124 -7.09 -16.22 -6.28
N LEU A 125 -5.92 -16.15 -6.91
CA LEU A 125 -4.76 -15.45 -6.37
C LEU A 125 -4.78 -13.99 -6.81
N ALA A 126 -5.17 -13.09 -5.92
CA ALA A 126 -5.25 -11.64 -6.16
C ALA A 126 -4.42 -10.86 -5.12
N ALA A 127 -3.32 -11.45 -4.64
CA ALA A 127 -2.47 -10.92 -3.58
C ALA A 127 -1.74 -9.60 -3.93
N GLY A 128 -1.78 -9.19 -5.21
CA GLY A 128 -1.11 -7.97 -5.70
C GLY A 128 0.41 -8.13 -5.77
N ALA A 129 1.10 -6.99 -5.73
CA ALA A 129 2.55 -6.92 -5.75
C ALA A 129 3.06 -5.94 -4.69
N THR A 130 4.25 -6.17 -4.19
CA THR A 130 4.96 -5.25 -3.31
C THR A 130 6.16 -4.62 -4.02
N HIS A 131 6.81 -3.65 -3.38
CA HIS A 131 8.07 -3.09 -3.86
C HIS A 131 9.21 -4.09 -3.67
N SER A 132 10.28 -3.92 -4.43
CA SER A 132 11.51 -4.69 -4.33
C SER A 132 12.70 -3.76 -4.12
N TYR A 133 13.62 -4.18 -3.26
CA TYR A 133 14.91 -3.51 -3.08
C TYR A 133 16.05 -4.24 -3.80
N PHE A 134 15.72 -5.14 -4.74
CA PHE A 134 16.71 -5.89 -5.53
C PHE A 134 17.73 -6.64 -4.66
N GLY A 135 17.29 -7.20 -3.54
CA GLY A 135 18.13 -7.88 -2.56
C GLY A 135 18.84 -6.97 -1.55
N ARG A 136 18.55 -5.67 -1.57
CA ARG A 136 19.10 -4.68 -0.63
C ARG A 136 18.04 -4.22 0.36
N ASP A 137 17.47 -5.14 1.11
CA ASP A 137 16.37 -4.87 2.06
C ASP A 137 16.80 -3.93 3.21
N ASP A 138 18.11 -3.79 3.43
CA ASP A 138 18.71 -2.81 4.33
C ASP A 138 18.37 -1.35 3.95
N TRP A 139 17.98 -1.08 2.70
CA TRP A 139 17.57 0.25 2.22
C TRP A 139 16.20 0.68 2.74
N ALA A 140 15.33 -0.26 3.09
CA ALA A 140 13.96 0.01 3.54
C ALA A 140 13.90 1.01 4.72
N LYS A 141 14.88 0.97 5.61
CA LYS A 141 14.97 1.90 6.77
C LYS A 141 15.19 3.36 6.36
N TYR A 142 15.85 3.59 5.22
CA TYR A 142 16.15 4.93 4.70
C TYR A 142 15.11 5.36 3.66
N ALA A 143 14.79 4.48 2.72
CA ALA A 143 13.87 4.72 1.63
C ALA A 143 12.65 3.79 1.73
N PRO A 144 11.64 4.10 2.54
CA PRO A 144 10.44 3.28 2.67
C PRO A 144 9.71 3.20 1.33
N GLY A 145 9.18 2.02 1.00
CA GLY A 145 8.30 1.87 -0.14
C GLY A 145 6.94 2.55 0.10
N LEU A 146 6.10 2.60 -0.94
CA LEU A 146 4.76 3.17 -0.86
C LEU A 146 3.74 2.18 -1.44
N LYS A 147 3.18 1.34 -0.58
CA LYS A 147 2.20 0.31 -0.94
C LYS A 147 1.01 0.22 0.01
N THR A 148 1.17 0.67 1.24
CA THR A 148 0.15 0.60 2.30
C THR A 148 -0.14 1.99 2.88
N LEU A 149 -1.26 2.12 3.58
CA LEU A 149 -1.55 3.35 4.34
C LEU A 149 -0.48 3.63 5.40
N GLY A 150 0.08 2.56 6.02
CA GLY A 150 1.17 2.70 6.99
C GLY A 150 2.40 3.34 6.37
N ASP A 151 2.77 2.93 5.14
CA ASP A 151 3.87 3.53 4.40
C ASP A 151 3.59 5.02 4.11
N ALA A 152 2.39 5.32 3.61
CA ALA A 152 2.00 6.70 3.31
C ALA A 152 2.07 7.61 4.55
N PHE A 153 1.57 7.15 5.70
CA PHE A 153 1.66 7.90 6.95
C PHE A 153 3.11 8.05 7.44
N SER A 154 3.95 7.04 7.26
CA SER A 154 5.38 7.12 7.61
C SER A 154 6.09 8.16 6.76
N ILE A 155 5.88 8.15 5.44
CA ILE A 155 6.44 9.13 4.51
C ILE A 155 5.94 10.54 4.86
N ARG A 156 4.62 10.71 5.01
CA ARG A 156 4.02 11.99 5.41
C ARG A 156 4.66 12.58 6.66
N ARG A 157 4.80 11.76 7.69
CA ARG A 157 5.44 12.19 8.93
C ARG A 157 6.88 12.61 8.71
N ARG A 158 7.66 11.86 7.90
CA ARG A 158 9.06 12.20 7.60
C ARG A 158 9.17 13.53 6.88
N VAL A 159 8.37 13.72 5.83
CA VAL A 159 8.38 14.95 5.03
C VAL A 159 8.03 16.16 5.89
N LEU A 160 6.89 16.14 6.57
CA LEU A 160 6.46 17.29 7.38
C LEU A 160 7.43 17.57 8.55
N THR A 161 7.93 16.52 9.22
CA THR A 161 8.91 16.67 10.29
C THR A 161 10.23 17.24 9.78
N ALA A 162 10.63 16.98 8.55
CA ALA A 162 11.85 17.52 7.97
C ALA A 162 11.78 19.07 7.86
N PHE A 163 10.68 19.61 7.34
CA PHE A 163 10.47 21.06 7.32
C PHE A 163 10.48 21.69 8.74
N GLU A 164 9.80 21.05 9.70
CA GLU A 164 9.80 21.51 11.10
C GLU A 164 11.19 21.51 11.73
N ARG A 165 12.03 20.53 11.39
CA ARG A 165 13.43 20.49 11.85
C ARG A 165 14.28 21.54 11.18
N ALA A 166 14.08 21.75 9.86
CA ALA A 166 14.74 22.83 9.13
C ALA A 166 14.43 24.21 9.74
N GLU A 167 13.15 24.47 10.09
CA GLU A 167 12.72 25.71 10.73
C GLU A 167 13.44 25.96 12.07
N ARG A 168 13.71 24.91 12.84
CA ARG A 168 14.38 25.00 14.14
C ARG A 168 15.91 25.06 14.06
N GLU A 169 16.50 24.60 12.96
CA GLU A 169 17.96 24.57 12.80
C GLU A 169 18.47 25.97 12.43
N SER A 170 19.43 26.47 13.23
CA SER A 170 20.04 27.78 13.03
C SER A 170 21.22 27.75 12.05
N ASP A 171 21.91 26.62 11.95
CA ASP A 171 23.06 26.43 11.07
C ASP A 171 22.59 26.07 9.65
N PRO A 172 22.84 26.92 8.64
CA PRO A 172 22.42 26.65 7.25
C PRO A 172 22.96 25.34 6.69
N VAL A 173 24.19 24.93 7.04
CA VAL A 173 24.80 23.70 6.57
C VAL A 173 24.09 22.46 7.13
N LYS A 174 23.70 22.51 8.41
CA LYS A 174 22.94 21.43 9.05
C LYS A 174 21.47 21.43 8.67
N ARG A 175 20.95 22.53 8.13
CA ARG A 175 19.59 22.68 7.64
C ARG A 175 19.38 22.00 6.29
N GLU A 176 20.37 22.08 5.39
CA GLU A 176 20.29 21.57 4.03
C GLU A 176 19.81 20.11 3.92
N PRO A 177 20.32 19.15 4.74
CA PRO A 177 19.82 17.78 4.71
C PRO A 177 18.34 17.63 5.04
N TRP A 178 17.77 18.52 5.86
CA TRP A 178 16.34 18.51 6.19
C TRP A 178 15.45 19.03 5.04
N LEU A 179 16.03 19.80 4.14
CA LEU A 179 15.35 20.34 2.95
C LEU A 179 15.70 19.56 1.66
N THR A 180 16.32 18.38 1.79
CA THR A 180 16.66 17.54 0.65
C THR A 180 15.86 16.25 0.70
N PHE A 181 15.03 16.01 -0.32
CA PHE A 181 14.18 14.85 -0.47
C PHE A 181 14.61 14.05 -1.69
N ALA A 182 14.94 12.78 -1.49
CA ALA A 182 15.27 11.86 -2.58
C ALA A 182 14.13 10.86 -2.80
N VAL A 183 13.69 10.75 -4.04
CA VAL A 183 12.72 9.75 -4.50
C VAL A 183 13.46 8.78 -5.41
N VAL A 184 13.36 7.47 -5.14
CA VAL A 184 14.06 6.43 -5.90
C VAL A 184 13.09 5.66 -6.77
N GLY A 185 13.39 5.63 -8.08
CA GLY A 185 12.56 5.01 -9.11
C GLY A 185 11.62 6.01 -9.79
N ALA A 186 11.80 6.21 -11.09
CA ALA A 186 11.00 7.14 -11.89
C ALA A 186 9.89 6.44 -12.69
N GLY A 187 9.27 5.41 -12.12
CA GLY A 187 7.97 4.91 -12.56
C GLY A 187 6.85 5.87 -12.16
N PRO A 188 5.57 5.57 -12.49
CA PRO A 188 4.43 6.46 -12.22
C PRO A 188 4.40 6.97 -10.77
N THR A 189 4.53 6.11 -9.79
CA THR A 189 4.48 6.49 -8.36
C THR A 189 5.62 7.45 -7.97
N GLY A 190 6.84 7.23 -8.49
CA GLY A 190 7.97 8.11 -8.17
C GLY A 190 7.83 9.49 -8.82
N VAL A 191 7.36 9.55 -10.06
CA VAL A 191 7.08 10.80 -10.78
C VAL A 191 5.98 11.59 -10.06
N GLU A 192 4.87 10.94 -9.68
CA GLU A 192 3.78 11.55 -8.91
C GLU A 192 4.26 12.06 -7.54
N MET A 193 5.08 11.26 -6.84
CA MET A 193 5.63 11.65 -5.53
C MET A 193 6.58 12.84 -5.66
N ALA A 194 7.52 12.82 -6.62
CA ALA A 194 8.49 13.90 -6.80
C ALA A 194 7.80 15.20 -7.21
N GLY A 195 6.86 15.14 -8.17
CA GLY A 195 6.09 16.31 -8.58
C GLY A 195 5.30 16.92 -7.41
N THR A 196 4.60 16.09 -6.64
CA THR A 196 3.81 16.58 -5.50
C THR A 196 4.68 17.13 -4.37
N LEU A 197 5.84 16.54 -4.10
CA LEU A 197 6.79 17.08 -3.11
C LEU A 197 7.33 18.44 -3.54
N ALA A 198 7.66 18.61 -4.82
CA ALA A 198 8.09 19.89 -5.37
C ALA A 198 6.97 20.94 -5.27
N GLU A 199 5.73 20.58 -5.62
CA GLU A 199 4.57 21.48 -5.51
C GLU A 199 4.32 21.91 -4.05
N ILE A 200 4.39 20.98 -3.08
CA ILE A 200 4.26 21.29 -1.66
C ILE A 200 5.33 22.30 -1.23
N ALA A 201 6.58 22.06 -1.57
CA ALA A 201 7.69 22.93 -1.20
C ALA A 201 7.55 24.34 -1.84
N GLN A 202 7.22 24.40 -3.14
CA GLN A 202 7.16 25.63 -3.90
C GLN A 202 5.89 26.47 -3.63
N GLN A 203 4.77 25.82 -3.34
CA GLN A 203 3.46 26.50 -3.26
C GLN A 203 2.83 26.38 -1.87
N THR A 204 2.60 25.16 -1.39
CA THR A 204 1.78 24.92 -0.19
C THR A 204 2.42 25.46 1.07
N LEU A 205 3.73 25.22 1.24
CA LEU A 205 4.47 25.59 2.45
C LEU A 205 5.19 26.94 2.35
N SER A 206 5.10 27.63 1.22
CA SER A 206 5.88 28.85 0.92
C SER A 206 5.66 30.02 1.91
N ALA A 207 4.52 30.05 2.61
CA ALA A 207 4.19 31.09 3.60
C ALA A 207 4.05 30.56 5.03
N GLU A 208 4.26 29.27 5.28
CA GLU A 208 4.00 28.64 6.58
C GLU A 208 5.16 28.83 7.57
N PHE A 209 6.39 28.93 7.08
CA PHE A 209 7.61 29.04 7.87
C PHE A 209 8.16 30.47 7.89
N ARG A 210 8.87 30.84 8.96
CA ARG A 210 9.43 32.19 9.14
C ARG A 210 10.94 32.21 9.04
N ARG A 211 11.61 31.12 9.36
CA ARG A 211 13.10 31.05 9.39
C ARG A 211 13.67 30.32 8.19
N ILE A 212 12.84 29.56 7.49
CA ILE A 212 13.21 28.91 6.22
C ILE A 212 12.30 29.40 5.10
N ASP A 213 12.82 29.36 3.89
CA ASP A 213 12.04 29.39 2.68
C ASP A 213 11.88 27.95 2.16
N SER A 214 10.67 27.40 2.20
CA SER A 214 10.41 26.03 1.75
C SER A 214 10.75 25.80 0.29
N ARG A 215 10.78 26.86 -0.53
CA ARG A 215 11.17 26.82 -1.94
C ARG A 215 12.65 26.49 -2.15
N MET A 216 13.47 26.58 -1.08
CA MET A 216 14.85 26.10 -1.09
C MET A 216 14.98 24.59 -0.96
N ALA A 217 13.87 23.88 -0.77
CA ALA A 217 13.89 22.43 -0.71
C ALA A 217 14.24 21.85 -2.08
N ARG A 218 15.15 20.88 -2.06
CA ARG A 218 15.55 20.10 -3.23
C ARG A 218 14.77 18.81 -3.28
N VAL A 219 14.14 18.53 -4.37
CA VAL A 219 13.46 17.25 -4.63
C VAL A 219 14.20 16.55 -5.77
N ILE A 220 14.85 15.45 -5.46
CA ILE A 220 15.72 14.72 -6.39
C ILE A 220 15.04 13.40 -6.74
N LEU A 221 14.75 13.17 -8.02
CA LEU A 221 14.23 11.92 -8.55
C LEU A 221 15.37 11.10 -9.15
N LEU A 222 15.66 9.95 -8.54
CA LEU A 222 16.74 9.07 -8.97
C LEU A 222 16.19 7.89 -9.77
N GLU A 223 16.71 7.70 -10.99
CA GLU A 223 16.35 6.58 -11.86
C GLU A 223 17.61 5.90 -12.40
N GLY A 224 17.62 4.57 -12.40
CA GLY A 224 18.73 3.77 -12.96
C GLY A 224 18.61 3.54 -14.47
N ALA A 225 17.43 3.77 -15.04
CA ALA A 225 17.18 3.69 -16.48
C ALA A 225 17.45 5.06 -17.17
N PRO A 226 17.63 5.07 -18.50
CA PRO A 226 17.97 6.31 -19.22
C PRO A 226 16.92 7.41 -19.19
N ARG A 227 15.68 7.13 -18.77
CA ARG A 227 14.58 8.09 -18.79
C ARG A 227 13.49 7.77 -17.76
N VAL A 228 12.76 8.77 -17.33
CA VAL A 228 11.57 8.63 -16.49
C VAL A 228 10.47 7.89 -17.26
N LEU A 229 9.55 7.22 -16.57
CA LEU A 229 8.41 6.52 -17.15
C LEU A 229 8.80 5.61 -18.34
N GLY A 230 9.86 4.82 -18.19
CA GLY A 230 10.48 4.03 -19.26
C GLY A 230 9.55 3.10 -20.04
N THR A 231 8.36 2.78 -19.51
CA THR A 231 7.31 1.98 -20.19
C THR A 231 6.41 2.80 -21.11
N PHE A 232 6.49 4.12 -21.07
CA PHE A 232 5.75 5.04 -21.95
C PHE A 232 6.58 5.36 -23.21
N THR A 233 5.94 5.99 -24.20
CA THR A 233 6.64 6.46 -25.39
C THR A 233 7.66 7.54 -25.02
N GLU A 234 8.68 7.71 -25.86
CA GLU A 234 9.80 8.63 -25.57
C GLU A 234 9.35 10.09 -25.45
N ASP A 235 8.43 10.51 -26.29
CA ASP A 235 7.84 11.86 -26.26
C ASP A 235 7.06 12.14 -24.97
N LEU A 236 6.33 11.16 -24.44
CA LEU A 236 5.64 11.28 -23.16
C LEU A 236 6.61 11.28 -21.97
N SER A 237 7.65 10.44 -22.03
CA SER A 237 8.72 10.41 -21.05
C SER A 237 9.43 11.77 -20.97
N GLN A 238 9.82 12.34 -22.11
CA GLN A 238 10.46 13.64 -22.18
C GLN A 238 9.56 14.74 -21.62
N ARG A 239 8.28 14.79 -22.00
CA ARG A 239 7.33 15.78 -21.48
C ARG A 239 7.14 15.66 -19.97
N ALA A 240 7.11 14.44 -19.44
CA ALA A 240 7.00 14.22 -17.99
C ALA A 240 8.24 14.75 -17.25
N GLN A 241 9.43 14.55 -17.81
CA GLN A 241 10.66 15.10 -17.25
C GLN A 241 10.64 16.64 -17.27
N GLU A 242 10.33 17.24 -18.42
CA GLU A 242 10.22 18.71 -18.56
C GLU A 242 9.23 19.31 -17.54
N GLN A 243 8.09 18.64 -17.31
CA GLN A 243 7.11 19.08 -16.32
C GLN A 243 7.63 18.96 -14.88
N LEU A 244 8.34 17.89 -14.55
CA LEU A 244 8.96 17.73 -13.23
C LEU A 244 9.99 18.82 -12.95
N GLU A 245 10.85 19.11 -13.94
CA GLU A 245 11.86 20.16 -13.86
C GLU A 245 11.22 21.56 -13.71
N MET A 246 10.13 21.84 -14.44
CA MET A 246 9.35 23.08 -14.27
C MET A 246 8.71 23.20 -12.87
N LEU A 247 8.36 22.10 -12.22
CA LEU A 247 7.89 22.09 -10.83
C LEU A 247 9.02 22.27 -9.82
N GLY A 248 10.29 22.20 -10.26
CA GLY A 248 11.46 22.34 -9.41
C GLY A 248 12.04 21.02 -8.90
N ALA A 249 11.68 19.88 -9.48
CA ALA A 249 12.34 18.61 -9.21
C ALA A 249 13.61 18.47 -10.07
N GLU A 250 14.66 17.88 -9.48
CA GLU A 250 15.89 17.48 -10.16
C GLU A 250 15.74 16.02 -10.61
N VAL A 251 15.97 15.73 -11.90
CA VAL A 251 15.83 14.37 -12.48
C VAL A 251 17.18 13.86 -12.95
#